data_9a7cf538c9864e7cd2f81a53d6f0296d
#
_entry.id   9a7cf538c9864e7cd2f81a53d6f0296d
#
_cell.length_a   1.000
_cell.length_b   1.000
_cell.length_c   1.000
_cell.angle_alpha   90.00
_cell.angle_beta   90.00
_cell.angle_gamma   90.00
#
_symmetry.space_group_name_H-M   'P 1'
#
loop_
_entity.id
_entity.type
_entity.pdbx_description
1 polymer ?
#
loop_
_entity_poly.entity_id
_entity_poly.type
_entity_poly.pdbx_seq_one_letter_code
_entity_poly.pdbx_strand_id
1 'polypeptide(L)'
;MNKTALLLYIGFMSIILMGCVGSPVHSTVTYNRIQSTIKQNNENLLLMKIGMTQEETRKLMGSPERSEGYAWGSAWLYRTAMTSGVYGTSDSDFTPIVFGPDGKVIGWGRNFFTEHIKRYEIKIKNE
;
A
#
# COMPACT_ATOMS: atom_id res chain seq x y z
N MET A 1 -40.50 -32.66 40.88
CA MET A 1 -39.86 -32.13 39.65
C MET A 1 -39.89 -33.22 38.59
N ASN A 2 -40.62 -33.04 37.53
CA ASN A 2 -40.78 -34.05 36.47
C ASN A 2 -39.44 -34.17 35.68
N LYS A 3 -39.01 -35.40 35.44
CA LYS A 3 -37.77 -35.72 34.70
C LYS A 3 -37.72 -35.10 33.29
N THR A 4 -38.86 -34.79 32.71
CA THR A 4 -39.00 -34.12 31.42
C THR A 4 -38.62 -32.64 31.48
N ALA A 5 -38.87 -31.95 32.61
CA ALA A 5 -38.47 -30.54 32.77
C ALA A 5 -36.96 -30.34 32.92
N LEU A 6 -36.29 -31.33 33.51
CA LEU A 6 -34.82 -31.30 33.68
C LEU A 6 -34.07 -31.49 32.35
N LEU A 7 -34.58 -32.32 31.44
CA LEU A 7 -33.99 -32.55 30.11
C LEU A 7 -34.12 -31.36 29.20
N LEU A 8 -35.21 -30.57 29.29
CA LEU A 8 -35.40 -29.35 28.52
C LEU A 8 -34.46 -28.21 29.00
N TYR A 9 -34.11 -28.18 30.30
CA TYR A 9 -33.21 -27.18 30.86
C TYR A 9 -31.75 -27.42 30.48
N ILE A 10 -31.34 -28.69 30.34
CA ILE A 10 -29.97 -29.04 29.90
C ILE A 10 -29.77 -28.78 28.40
N GLY A 11 -30.82 -28.95 27.60
CA GLY A 11 -30.78 -28.65 26.14
C GLY A 11 -30.65 -27.16 25.80
N PHE A 12 -31.17 -26.27 26.66
CA PHE A 12 -31.14 -24.83 26.40
C PHE A 12 -29.83 -24.15 26.80
N MET A 13 -29.02 -24.77 27.64
CA MET A 13 -27.76 -24.18 28.10
C MET A 13 -26.57 -24.49 27.18
N SER A 14 -26.75 -25.31 26.15
CA SER A 14 -25.65 -25.71 25.22
C SER A 14 -25.53 -24.78 24.00
N ILE A 15 -26.35 -23.72 23.87
CA ILE A 15 -26.37 -22.86 22.67
C ILE A 15 -25.65 -21.52 22.87
N ILE A 16 -25.13 -21.22 24.07
CA ILE A 16 -24.52 -19.89 24.37
C ILE A 16 -22.99 -19.87 24.30
N LEU A 17 -22.35 -20.90 23.78
CA LEU A 17 -20.87 -20.92 23.58
C LEU A 17 -20.45 -20.94 22.09
N MET A 18 -21.25 -20.38 21.20
CA MET A 18 -20.74 -19.94 19.92
C MET A 18 -20.24 -18.50 20.06
N GLY A 19 -19.18 -18.35 20.86
CA GLY A 19 -18.35 -17.15 20.84
C GLY A 19 -17.87 -16.96 19.42
N CYS A 20 -18.03 -15.75 18.90
CA CYS A 20 -17.42 -15.28 17.65
C CYS A 20 -15.91 -15.56 17.72
N VAL A 21 -15.49 -16.72 17.21
CA VAL A 21 -14.11 -16.94 16.83
C VAL A 21 -13.91 -16.01 15.63
N GLY A 22 -13.43 -14.81 15.90
CA GLY A 22 -12.97 -13.90 14.85
C GLY A 22 -12.01 -14.66 13.97
N SER A 23 -12.42 -14.89 12.71
CA SER A 23 -11.69 -15.75 11.79
C SER A 23 -10.28 -15.17 11.55
N PRO A 24 -9.19 -15.83 11.94
CA PRO A 24 -7.81 -15.37 11.66
C PRO A 24 -7.48 -15.35 10.16
N VAL A 25 -8.37 -15.90 9.34
CA VAL A 25 -8.24 -16.03 7.88
C VAL A 25 -8.15 -14.67 7.18
N HIS A 26 -8.86 -13.65 7.67
CA HIS A 26 -8.90 -12.34 6.99
C HIS A 26 -7.55 -11.61 7.06
N SER A 27 -6.85 -11.68 8.16
CA SER A 27 -5.53 -11.03 8.34
C SER A 27 -4.45 -11.70 7.49
N THR A 28 -4.47 -13.03 7.37
CA THR A 28 -3.51 -13.79 6.56
C THR A 28 -3.68 -13.52 5.07
N VAL A 29 -4.91 -13.45 4.57
CA VAL A 29 -5.21 -13.12 3.16
C VAL A 29 -4.72 -11.71 2.83
N THR A 30 -4.98 -10.74 3.69
CA THR A 30 -4.52 -9.36 3.51
C THR A 30 -2.99 -9.27 3.51
N TYR A 31 -2.33 -9.93 4.45
CA TYR A 31 -0.87 -10.00 4.51
C TYR A 31 -0.26 -10.56 3.21
N ASN A 32 -0.73 -11.72 2.77
CA ASN A 32 -0.22 -12.37 1.56
C ASN A 32 -0.44 -11.51 0.30
N ARG A 33 -1.58 -10.83 0.21
CA ARG A 33 -1.87 -9.90 -0.89
C ARG A 33 -0.89 -8.72 -0.93
N ILE A 34 -0.60 -8.11 0.22
CA ILE A 34 0.35 -7.00 0.31
C ILE A 34 1.75 -7.49 -0.06
N GLN A 35 2.19 -8.64 0.44
CA GLN A 35 3.49 -9.21 0.10
C GLN A 35 3.65 -9.50 -1.39
N SER A 36 2.62 -10.03 -2.05
CA SER A 36 2.64 -10.25 -3.50
C SER A 36 2.71 -8.93 -4.28
N THR A 37 2.01 -7.90 -3.84
CA THR A 37 2.07 -6.55 -4.43
C THR A 37 3.47 -5.95 -4.29
N ILE A 38 4.07 -6.04 -3.10
CA ILE A 38 5.44 -5.57 -2.85
C ILE A 38 6.44 -6.26 -3.77
N LYS A 39 6.35 -7.59 -3.86
CA LYS A 39 7.23 -8.38 -4.75
C LYS A 39 7.09 -7.92 -6.19
N GLN A 40 5.86 -7.86 -6.71
CA GLN A 40 5.58 -7.44 -8.08
C GLN A 40 6.07 -6.01 -8.35
N ASN A 41 5.82 -5.06 -7.44
CA ASN A 41 6.28 -3.69 -7.60
C ASN A 41 7.82 -3.61 -7.65
N ASN A 42 8.51 -4.34 -6.78
CA ASN A 42 9.99 -4.37 -6.80
C ASN A 42 10.54 -4.99 -8.09
N GLU A 43 9.93 -6.06 -8.62
CA GLU A 43 10.31 -6.66 -9.90
C GLU A 43 10.07 -5.68 -11.05
N ASN A 44 8.92 -5.01 -11.09
CA ASN A 44 8.58 -4.04 -12.13
C ASN A 44 9.48 -2.79 -12.09
N LEU A 45 9.90 -2.33 -10.91
CA LEU A 45 10.85 -1.22 -10.76
C LEU A 45 12.18 -1.48 -11.48
N LEU A 46 12.62 -2.74 -11.60
CA LEU A 46 13.84 -3.09 -12.33
C LEU A 46 13.71 -2.85 -13.84
N LEU A 47 12.49 -2.77 -14.35
CA LEU A 47 12.18 -2.54 -15.76
C LEU A 47 11.90 -1.06 -16.07
N MET A 48 11.86 -0.21 -15.05
CA MET A 48 11.63 1.23 -15.21
C MET A 48 12.75 1.90 -16.02
N LYS A 49 12.37 2.91 -16.80
CA LYS A 49 13.30 3.72 -17.59
C LYS A 49 12.97 5.20 -17.46
N ILE A 50 14.00 6.03 -17.42
CA ILE A 50 13.85 7.49 -17.56
C ILE A 50 13.21 7.80 -18.91
N GLY A 51 12.27 8.76 -18.92
CA GLY A 51 11.53 9.16 -20.11
C GLY A 51 10.26 8.37 -20.39
N MET A 52 9.97 7.30 -19.64
CA MET A 52 8.67 6.60 -19.73
C MET A 52 7.53 7.59 -19.42
N THR A 53 6.46 7.52 -20.20
CA THR A 53 5.24 8.28 -19.94
C THR A 53 4.47 7.72 -18.73
N GLN A 54 3.53 8.50 -18.22
CA GLN A 54 2.62 8.02 -17.18
C GLN A 54 1.80 6.80 -17.64
N GLU A 55 1.42 6.75 -18.92
CA GLU A 55 0.69 5.62 -19.48
C GLU A 55 1.55 4.34 -19.50
N GLU A 56 2.79 4.42 -19.98
CA GLU A 56 3.73 3.31 -19.99
C GLU A 56 4.05 2.85 -18.56
N THR A 57 4.24 3.80 -17.63
CA THR A 57 4.43 3.50 -16.21
C THR A 57 3.23 2.77 -15.64
N ARG A 58 2.01 3.19 -15.94
CA ARG A 58 0.78 2.53 -15.49
C ARG A 58 0.61 1.12 -16.08
N LYS A 59 1.01 0.92 -17.33
CA LYS A 59 1.01 -0.43 -17.94
C LYS A 59 2.00 -1.36 -17.26
N LEU A 60 3.16 -0.85 -16.85
CA LEU A 60 4.20 -1.63 -16.18
C LEU A 60 3.88 -1.88 -14.70
N MET A 61 3.57 -0.81 -13.96
CA MET A 61 3.47 -0.82 -12.51
C MET A 61 2.04 -1.02 -11.99
N GLY A 62 1.02 -0.83 -12.85
CA GLY A 62 -0.37 -0.73 -12.42
C GLY A 62 -0.70 0.66 -11.86
N SER A 63 -1.84 0.75 -11.17
CA SER A 63 -2.26 2.00 -10.53
C SER A 63 -1.42 2.27 -9.27
N PRO A 64 -0.94 3.51 -9.07
CA PRO A 64 -0.24 3.87 -7.84
C PRO A 64 -1.18 3.81 -6.64
N GLU A 65 -0.64 3.52 -5.46
CA GLU A 65 -1.41 3.55 -4.21
C GLU A 65 -1.71 4.99 -3.77
N ARG A 66 -0.77 5.93 -4.06
CA ARG A 66 -0.95 7.37 -3.87
C ARG A 66 -0.37 8.14 -5.06
N SER A 67 -0.97 9.30 -5.36
CA SER A 67 -0.48 10.23 -6.37
C SER A 67 -0.45 11.64 -5.78
N GLU A 68 0.68 12.32 -5.93
CA GLU A 68 0.93 13.65 -5.41
C GLU A 68 1.30 14.59 -6.55
N GLY A 69 0.64 15.76 -6.61
CA GLY A 69 0.91 16.81 -7.59
C GLY A 69 1.76 17.93 -6.99
N TYR A 70 2.69 18.44 -7.78
CA TYR A 70 3.60 19.54 -7.41
C TYR A 70 3.69 20.55 -8.55
N ALA A 71 4.15 21.76 -8.24
CA ALA A 71 4.34 22.80 -9.28
C ALA A 71 5.36 22.38 -10.38
N TRP A 72 6.26 21.46 -10.06
CA TRP A 72 7.29 20.95 -10.97
C TRP A 72 6.91 19.63 -11.67
N GLY A 73 5.77 19.01 -11.35
CA GLY A 73 5.37 17.71 -11.90
C GLY A 73 4.54 16.90 -10.92
N SER A 74 4.77 15.60 -10.85
CA SER A 74 4.03 14.71 -9.95
C SER A 74 4.90 13.56 -9.44
N ALA A 75 4.44 12.92 -8.37
CA ALA A 75 5.02 11.70 -7.85
C ALA A 75 3.94 10.63 -7.65
N TRP A 76 4.19 9.43 -8.12
CA TRP A 76 3.35 8.26 -7.90
C TRP A 76 4.03 7.29 -6.95
N LEU A 77 3.33 6.91 -5.88
CA LEU A 77 3.88 6.11 -4.79
C LEU A 77 3.37 4.68 -4.88
N TYR A 78 4.30 3.75 -5.01
CA TYR A 78 4.07 2.31 -5.09
C TYR A 78 4.61 1.63 -3.85
N ARG A 79 3.83 0.75 -3.24
CA ARG A 79 4.28 0.01 -2.06
C ARG A 79 5.37 -0.99 -2.42
N THR A 80 6.53 -0.86 -1.81
CA THR A 80 7.72 -1.69 -2.04
C THR A 80 8.31 -2.29 -0.77
N ALA A 81 7.76 -1.90 0.38
CA ALA A 81 8.12 -2.44 1.69
C ALA A 81 6.90 -2.51 2.62
N MET A 82 7.07 -3.12 3.78
CA MET A 82 6.06 -3.19 4.84
C MET A 82 6.75 -3.07 6.21
N THR A 83 7.37 -1.92 6.45
CA THR A 83 8.10 -1.64 7.70
C THR A 83 7.18 -1.23 8.83
N SER A 84 6.03 -0.66 8.51
CA SER A 84 5.02 -0.15 9.44
C SER A 84 3.87 -1.15 9.71
N GLY A 85 4.03 -2.42 9.29
CA GLY A 85 3.02 -3.47 9.45
C GLY A 85 1.95 -3.47 8.36
N VAL A 86 1.02 -4.44 8.42
CA VAL A 86 0.01 -4.72 7.38
C VAL A 86 -0.89 -3.52 7.08
N TYR A 87 -1.22 -2.74 8.09
CA TYR A 87 -2.09 -1.57 7.96
C TYR A 87 -1.32 -0.24 8.02
N GLY A 88 0.02 -0.33 8.09
CA GLY A 88 0.87 0.85 8.14
C GLY A 88 0.92 1.59 6.80
N THR A 89 1.04 2.91 6.89
CA THR A 89 1.12 3.83 5.74
C THR A 89 2.34 4.74 5.84
N SER A 90 3.41 4.25 6.48
CA SER A 90 4.66 4.99 6.57
C SER A 90 5.22 5.29 5.18
N ASP A 91 5.75 6.48 4.99
CA ASP A 91 6.38 6.85 3.72
C ASP A 91 7.56 5.95 3.35
N SER A 92 8.21 5.31 4.35
CA SER A 92 9.27 4.32 4.12
C SER A 92 8.80 3.06 3.39
N ASP A 93 7.48 2.77 3.40
CA ASP A 93 6.91 1.62 2.72
C ASP A 93 6.71 1.83 1.21
N PHE A 94 6.89 3.07 0.74
CA PHE A 94 6.62 3.44 -0.65
C PHE A 94 7.87 3.90 -1.39
N THR A 95 7.97 3.50 -2.64
CA THR A 95 8.92 4.05 -3.61
C THR A 95 8.19 5.04 -4.50
N PRO A 96 8.58 6.33 -4.48
CA PRO A 96 8.05 7.32 -5.40
C PRO A 96 8.66 7.17 -6.79
N ILE A 97 7.83 7.23 -7.83
CA ILE A 97 8.22 7.45 -9.22
C ILE A 97 7.92 8.90 -9.54
N VAL A 98 8.92 9.66 -9.95
CA VAL A 98 8.85 11.11 -10.14
C VAL A 98 8.71 11.44 -11.62
N PHE A 99 7.69 12.24 -11.94
CA PHE A 99 7.43 12.71 -13.29
C PHE A 99 7.69 14.21 -13.37
N GLY A 100 8.35 14.63 -14.44
CA GLY A 100 8.52 16.03 -14.78
C GLY A 100 7.23 16.69 -15.24
N PRO A 101 7.28 17.99 -15.57
CA PRO A 101 6.11 18.76 -16.03
C PRO A 101 5.54 18.25 -17.38
N ASP A 102 6.33 17.52 -18.15
CA ASP A 102 5.93 16.85 -19.40
C ASP A 102 5.28 15.46 -19.20
N GLY A 103 5.09 15.03 -17.92
CA GLY A 103 4.50 13.74 -17.59
C GLY A 103 5.41 12.55 -17.85
N LYS A 104 6.73 12.77 -18.01
CA LYS A 104 7.70 11.69 -18.20
C LYS A 104 8.51 11.42 -16.93
N VAL A 105 8.88 10.16 -16.73
CA VAL A 105 9.71 9.72 -15.60
C VAL A 105 11.07 10.42 -15.67
N ILE A 106 11.42 11.13 -14.59
CA ILE A 106 12.73 11.78 -14.40
C ILE A 106 13.59 11.07 -13.35
N GLY A 107 13.01 10.18 -12.55
CA GLY A 107 13.69 9.37 -11.56
C GLY A 107 12.72 8.66 -10.64
N TRP A 108 13.23 7.83 -9.77
CA TRP A 108 12.46 7.13 -8.73
C TRP A 108 13.30 6.84 -7.50
N GLY A 109 12.62 6.46 -6.42
CA GLY A 109 13.24 6.18 -5.14
C GLY A 109 13.20 7.37 -4.18
N ARG A 110 13.24 7.06 -2.89
CA ARG A 110 13.09 8.05 -1.82
C ARG A 110 14.19 9.13 -1.86
N ASN A 111 15.44 8.73 -2.05
CA ASN A 111 16.54 9.68 -2.09
C ASN A 111 16.42 10.66 -3.26
N PHE A 112 16.10 10.14 -4.47
CA PHE A 112 15.88 10.98 -5.64
C PHE A 112 14.74 11.98 -5.41
N PHE A 113 13.61 11.52 -4.89
CA PHE A 113 12.45 12.36 -4.60
C PHE A 113 12.77 13.47 -3.60
N THR A 114 13.44 13.13 -2.49
CA THR A 114 13.82 14.11 -1.46
C THR A 114 14.79 15.17 -2.00
N GLU A 115 15.80 14.75 -2.76
CA GLU A 115 16.75 15.67 -3.38
C GLU A 115 16.11 16.57 -4.44
N HIS A 116 15.16 16.03 -5.21
CA HIS A 116 14.43 16.81 -6.21
C HIS A 116 13.58 17.90 -5.56
N ILE A 117 12.85 17.60 -4.50
CA ILE A 117 12.07 18.59 -3.74
C ILE A 117 12.97 19.67 -3.17
N LYS A 118 14.06 19.31 -2.51
CA LYS A 118 15.01 20.28 -1.92
C LYS A 118 15.58 21.25 -2.96
N ARG A 119 15.96 20.75 -4.14
CA ARG A 119 16.46 21.62 -5.22
C ARG A 119 15.40 22.61 -5.68
N TYR A 120 14.16 22.16 -5.77
CA TYR A 120 13.05 23.03 -6.20
C TYR A 120 12.75 24.12 -5.16
N GLU A 121 12.72 23.77 -3.87
CA GLU A 121 12.53 24.74 -2.78
C GLU A 121 13.64 25.80 -2.73
N ILE A 122 14.89 25.40 -2.96
CA ILE A 122 16.02 26.33 -3.02
C ILE A 122 15.87 27.30 -4.19
N LYS A 123 15.44 26.80 -5.36
CA LYS A 123 15.22 27.64 -6.55
C LYS A 123 14.17 28.71 -6.29
N ILE A 124 13.04 28.37 -5.71
CA ILE A 124 11.95 29.31 -5.39
C ILE A 124 12.42 30.39 -4.38
N LYS A 125 13.27 30.06 -3.41
CA LYS A 125 13.78 31.02 -2.42
C LYS A 125 14.76 32.04 -2.99
N ASN A 126 15.34 31.77 -4.16
CA ASN A 126 16.34 32.63 -4.81
C ASN A 126 15.76 33.46 -5.97
N GLU A 127 14.48 33.30 -6.28
CA GLU A 127 13.70 34.10 -7.22
C GLU A 127 12.92 35.21 -6.48
#